data_b68960a5f5be2de429822e055e17a908
#
_entry.id   b68960a5f5be2de429822e055e17a908
#
_cell.length_a   1.000
_cell.length_b   1.000
_cell.length_c   1.000
_cell.angle_alpha   90.00
_cell.angle_beta   90.00
_cell.angle_gamma   90.00
#
_symmetry.space_group_name_H-M   'P 1'
#
loop_
_entity.id
_entity.type
_entity.pdbx_description
1 polymer ?
#
loop_
_entity_poly.entity_id
_entity_poly.type
_entity_poly.pdbx_seq_one_letter_code
_entity_poly.pdbx_strand_id
1 'polypeptide(L)'
;MVEQKSFPKVQIMKYAIISTEKGDMKAELYEKETPIAVGNFVKLAESHFYDALTFHRVIPDFVIQGGCPKGDGTGGPGYTIPCETRAERQYHDRGVLSMAHRGPNTGGSQFFICHNRMNTQHLDGVHTCFGKVVEGVDVIDDIRPGDLILSITIVEE
;
A
#
# COMPACT_ATOMS: atom_id res chain seq x y z
N MET A 1 -37.14 -17.66 -28.46
CA MET A 1 -36.57 -16.93 -27.35
C MET A 1 -35.07 -17.14 -27.34
N VAL A 2 -34.31 -16.08 -27.49
CA VAL A 2 -32.86 -16.18 -27.55
C VAL A 2 -32.33 -16.17 -26.13
N GLU A 3 -31.69 -17.24 -25.71
CA GLU A 3 -30.99 -17.27 -24.44
C GLU A 3 -29.82 -16.31 -24.49
N GLN A 4 -29.84 -15.31 -23.62
CA GLN A 4 -28.68 -14.46 -23.46
C GLN A 4 -27.59 -15.20 -22.68
N LYS A 5 -26.52 -15.52 -23.37
CA LYS A 5 -25.34 -16.05 -22.72
C LYS A 5 -24.69 -14.92 -21.92
N SER A 6 -24.66 -15.07 -20.61
CA SER A 6 -23.89 -14.15 -19.77
C SER A 6 -22.41 -14.50 -19.95
N PHE A 7 -21.64 -13.56 -20.48
CA PHE A 7 -20.19 -13.67 -20.52
C PHE A 7 -19.62 -13.31 -19.16
N PRO A 8 -18.56 -13.99 -18.69
CA PRO A 8 -17.91 -13.60 -17.46
C PRO A 8 -17.45 -12.13 -17.59
N LYS A 9 -17.85 -11.32 -16.63
CA LYS A 9 -17.38 -9.94 -16.58
C LYS A 9 -15.88 -9.96 -16.34
N VAL A 10 -15.14 -9.35 -17.26
CA VAL A 10 -13.70 -9.12 -17.05
C VAL A 10 -13.57 -8.16 -15.88
N GLN A 11 -13.04 -8.63 -14.77
CA GLN A 11 -12.74 -7.76 -13.64
C GLN A 11 -11.47 -6.98 -13.93
N ILE A 12 -11.61 -5.67 -14.04
CA ILE A 12 -10.46 -4.78 -14.13
C ILE A 12 -10.01 -4.51 -12.70
N MET A 13 -8.76 -4.87 -12.42
CA MET A 13 -8.15 -4.64 -11.12
C MET A 13 -7.22 -3.45 -11.20
N LYS A 14 -7.10 -2.71 -10.09
CA LYS A 14 -6.09 -1.65 -9.96
C LYS A 14 -4.85 -2.21 -9.32
N TYR A 15 -3.71 -1.84 -9.90
CA TYR A 15 -2.38 -2.18 -9.39
C TYR A 15 -1.55 -0.93 -9.24
N ALA A 16 -0.66 -0.95 -8.26
CA ALA A 16 0.35 0.09 -8.08
C ALA A 16 1.72 -0.48 -8.44
N ILE A 17 2.42 0.20 -9.34
CA ILE A 17 3.83 -0.09 -9.61
C ILE A 17 4.65 0.85 -8.75
N ILE A 18 5.26 0.31 -7.71
CA ILE A 18 6.12 1.05 -6.79
C ILE A 18 7.55 0.91 -7.29
N SER A 19 8.06 1.92 -7.97
CA SER A 19 9.41 1.93 -8.53
C SER A 19 10.37 2.49 -7.50
N THR A 20 11.40 1.73 -7.16
CA THR A 20 12.40 2.10 -6.16
C THR A 20 13.81 1.98 -6.72
N GLU A 21 14.79 2.50 -6.00
CA GLU A 21 16.21 2.33 -6.34
C GLU A 21 16.65 0.86 -6.39
N LYS A 22 15.92 -0.02 -5.71
CA LYS A 22 16.26 -1.45 -5.63
C LYS A 22 15.43 -2.32 -6.56
N GLY A 23 14.51 -1.73 -7.33
CA GLY A 23 13.63 -2.43 -8.26
C GLY A 23 12.17 -2.07 -8.08
N ASP A 24 11.33 -2.69 -8.89
CA ASP A 24 9.90 -2.42 -8.91
C ASP A 24 9.13 -3.49 -8.14
N MET A 25 8.10 -3.04 -7.44
CA MET A 25 7.10 -3.90 -6.80
C MET A 25 5.74 -3.58 -7.40
N LYS A 26 5.04 -4.60 -7.87
CA LYS A 26 3.66 -4.46 -8.36
C LYS A 26 2.70 -4.97 -7.29
N ALA A 27 1.81 -4.12 -6.83
CA ALA A 27 0.84 -4.45 -5.79
C ALA A 27 -0.59 -4.41 -6.32
N GLU A 28 -1.37 -5.45 -6.04
CA GLU A 28 -2.82 -5.42 -6.21
C GLU A 28 -3.41 -4.51 -5.14
N LEU A 29 -4.32 -3.62 -5.52
CA LEU A 29 -5.02 -2.74 -4.57
C LEU A 29 -6.39 -3.30 -4.22
N TYR A 30 -6.75 -3.26 -2.94
CA TYR A 30 -8.01 -3.80 -2.41
C TYR A 30 -9.15 -2.78 -2.56
N GLU A 31 -9.46 -2.40 -3.80
CA GLU A 31 -10.42 -1.33 -4.08
C GLU A 31 -11.83 -1.61 -3.54
N LYS A 32 -12.27 -2.86 -3.59
CA LYS A 32 -13.59 -3.26 -3.08
C LYS A 32 -13.64 -3.28 -1.57
N GLU A 33 -12.59 -3.80 -0.95
CA GLU A 33 -12.55 -4.02 0.50
C GLU A 33 -12.24 -2.72 1.25
N THR A 34 -11.34 -1.90 0.72
CA THR A 34 -10.89 -0.67 1.37
C THR A 34 -10.90 0.52 0.40
N PRO A 35 -12.09 0.94 -0.06
CA PRO A 35 -12.21 1.99 -1.09
C PRO A 35 -11.67 3.34 -0.65
N ILE A 36 -11.72 3.67 0.64
CA ILE A 36 -11.23 4.96 1.14
C ILE A 36 -9.70 4.99 1.10
N ALA A 37 -9.05 3.96 1.65
CA ALA A 37 -7.59 3.88 1.65
C ALA A 37 -7.04 3.79 0.23
N VAL A 38 -7.62 2.94 -0.61
CA VAL A 38 -7.20 2.81 -2.01
C VAL A 38 -7.44 4.09 -2.79
N GLY A 39 -8.61 4.70 -2.66
CA GLY A 39 -8.92 5.97 -3.34
C GLY A 39 -7.95 7.08 -2.97
N ASN A 40 -7.60 7.20 -1.70
CA ASN A 40 -6.61 8.14 -1.22
C ASN A 40 -5.21 7.85 -1.80
N PHE A 41 -4.78 6.61 -1.73
CA PHE A 41 -3.47 6.19 -2.24
C PHE A 41 -3.34 6.44 -3.76
N VAL A 42 -4.36 6.08 -4.53
CA VAL A 42 -4.43 6.32 -5.98
C VAL A 42 -4.35 7.81 -6.29
N LYS A 43 -5.13 8.62 -5.60
CA LYS A 43 -5.13 10.09 -5.77
C LYS A 43 -3.73 10.66 -5.53
N LEU A 44 -3.08 10.26 -4.44
CA LEU A 44 -1.75 10.75 -4.11
C LEU A 44 -0.70 10.27 -5.13
N ALA A 45 -0.77 9.00 -5.55
CA ALA A 45 0.13 8.46 -6.56
C ALA A 45 -0.01 9.19 -7.90
N GLU A 46 -1.25 9.40 -8.36
CA GLU A 46 -1.53 10.08 -9.64
C GLU A 46 -1.15 11.56 -9.61
N SER A 47 -1.12 12.19 -8.43
CA SER A 47 -0.66 13.57 -8.26
C SER A 47 0.85 13.69 -8.06
N HIS A 48 1.58 12.58 -8.19
CA HIS A 48 3.03 12.51 -8.00
C HIS A 48 3.50 12.84 -6.58
N PHE A 49 2.61 12.69 -5.61
CA PHE A 49 2.92 12.98 -4.19
C PHE A 49 4.08 12.15 -3.66
N TYR A 50 4.16 10.88 -4.09
CA TYR A 50 5.18 9.95 -3.60
C TYR A 50 6.52 10.04 -4.32
N ASP A 51 6.60 10.80 -5.42
CA ASP A 51 7.84 10.91 -6.20
C ASP A 51 8.97 11.48 -5.34
N ALA A 52 10.11 10.79 -5.34
CA ALA A 52 11.31 11.15 -4.58
C ALA A 52 11.16 11.17 -3.06
N LEU A 53 10.09 10.61 -2.52
CA LEU A 53 9.98 10.33 -1.08
C LEU A 53 10.80 9.08 -0.74
N THR A 54 11.04 8.85 0.54
CA THR A 54 11.90 7.76 1.01
C THR A 54 11.15 6.71 1.80
N PHE A 55 11.75 5.51 1.89
CA PHE A 55 11.45 4.57 2.95
C PHE A 55 12.25 4.99 4.18
N HIS A 56 11.70 5.90 4.98
CA HIS A 56 12.40 6.50 6.11
C HIS A 56 12.54 5.57 7.32
N ARG A 57 11.71 4.53 7.39
CA ARG A 57 11.74 3.56 8.49
C ARG A 57 11.75 2.15 7.91
N VAL A 58 12.87 1.47 8.07
CA VAL A 58 13.04 0.09 7.61
C VAL A 58 13.51 -0.76 8.78
N ILE A 59 12.69 -1.71 9.18
CA ILE A 59 13.02 -2.64 10.26
C ILE A 59 13.06 -4.04 9.66
N PRO A 60 14.23 -4.67 9.55
CA PRO A 60 14.37 -6.02 9.01
C PRO A 60 13.40 -7.00 9.66
N ASP A 61 12.83 -7.89 8.86
CA ASP A 61 11.85 -8.91 9.27
C ASP A 61 10.54 -8.34 9.83
N PHE A 62 10.33 -7.03 9.75
CA PHE A 62 9.12 -6.38 10.20
C PHE A 62 8.44 -5.61 9.06
N VAL A 63 8.87 -4.39 8.79
CA VAL A 63 8.24 -3.53 7.77
C VAL A 63 9.26 -2.65 7.05
N ILE A 64 8.89 -2.22 5.84
CA ILE A 64 9.47 -1.05 5.18
C ILE A 64 8.39 0.02 5.11
N GLN A 65 8.63 1.19 5.66
CA GLN A 65 7.65 2.27 5.78
C GLN A 65 8.13 3.53 5.05
N GLY A 66 7.25 4.12 4.26
CA GLY A 66 7.56 5.31 3.50
C GLY A 66 6.35 6.19 3.25
N GLY A 67 6.51 7.18 2.37
CA GLY A 67 5.43 8.08 1.97
C GLY A 67 5.25 9.30 2.87
N CYS A 68 6.24 9.61 3.71
CA CYS A 68 6.25 10.83 4.52
C CYS A 68 6.90 11.97 3.72
N PRO A 69 6.19 13.09 3.45
CA PRO A 69 6.76 14.20 2.70
C PRO A 69 7.93 14.88 3.39
N LYS A 70 8.02 14.77 4.71
CA LYS A 70 9.15 15.30 5.50
C LYS A 70 10.29 14.29 5.68
N GLY A 71 10.06 13.02 5.35
CA GLY A 71 11.06 11.97 5.47
C GLY A 71 11.40 11.57 6.89
N ASP A 72 10.64 11.99 7.90
CA ASP A 72 10.92 11.74 9.33
C ASP A 72 9.77 11.07 10.08
N GLY A 73 8.69 10.75 9.39
CA GLY A 73 7.51 10.10 9.99
C GLY A 73 6.48 11.09 10.53
N THR A 74 6.73 12.40 10.52
CA THR A 74 5.83 13.41 11.07
C THR A 74 4.90 14.05 10.04
N GLY A 75 5.19 13.90 8.75
CA GLY A 75 4.45 14.55 7.68
C GLY A 75 3.34 13.70 7.08
N GLY A 76 2.44 14.37 6.39
CA GLY A 76 1.33 13.74 5.69
C GLY A 76 0.76 14.68 4.62
N PRO A 77 -0.38 14.33 4.02
CA PRO A 77 -0.95 15.09 2.90
C PRO A 77 -1.75 16.34 3.33
N GLY A 78 -1.82 16.61 4.62
CA GLY A 78 -2.59 17.74 5.16
C GLY A 78 -4.01 17.38 5.57
N TYR A 79 -4.36 16.11 5.57
CA TYR A 79 -5.66 15.59 6.03
C TYR A 79 -5.47 14.16 6.54
N THR A 80 -6.52 13.61 7.16
CA THR A 80 -6.53 12.22 7.62
C THR A 80 -7.70 11.46 7.00
N ILE A 81 -7.60 10.13 6.97
CA ILE A 81 -8.65 9.25 6.50
C ILE A 81 -9.05 8.25 7.59
N PRO A 82 -10.33 7.79 7.58
CA PRO A 82 -10.76 6.78 8.54
C PRO A 82 -10.15 5.41 8.26
N CYS A 83 -10.09 4.57 9.29
CA CYS A 83 -9.69 3.18 9.17
C CYS A 83 -10.80 2.33 8.54
N GLU A 84 -10.40 1.26 7.87
CA GLU A 84 -11.30 0.27 7.26
C GLU A 84 -10.93 -1.15 7.71
N THR A 85 -10.56 -1.31 8.97
CA THR A 85 -10.00 -2.53 9.54
C THR A 85 -11.01 -3.67 9.71
N ARG A 86 -12.31 -3.40 9.50
CA ARG A 86 -13.37 -4.42 9.58
C ARG A 86 -13.71 -5.04 8.23
N ALA A 87 -13.06 -4.59 7.15
CA ALA A 87 -13.24 -5.14 5.82
C ALA A 87 -12.62 -6.54 5.72
N GLU A 88 -12.85 -7.21 4.60
CA GLU A 88 -12.17 -8.46 4.29
C GLU A 88 -10.71 -8.19 3.94
N ARG A 89 -9.88 -9.25 3.93
CA ARG A 89 -8.46 -9.22 3.56
C ARG A 89 -7.60 -8.33 4.48
N GLN A 90 -7.99 -8.23 5.74
CA GLN A 90 -7.27 -7.40 6.73
C GLN A 90 -6.24 -8.22 7.51
N TYR A 91 -5.34 -8.90 6.77
CA TYR A 91 -4.26 -9.71 7.33
C TYR A 91 -2.92 -9.17 6.87
N HIS A 92 -2.01 -8.98 7.82
CA HIS A 92 -0.67 -8.45 7.55
C HIS A 92 0.30 -9.57 7.17
N ASP A 93 0.05 -10.17 6.00
CA ASP A 93 0.94 -11.16 5.40
C ASP A 93 2.14 -10.48 4.73
N ARG A 94 3.19 -11.25 4.45
CA ARG A 94 4.32 -10.72 3.67
C ARG A 94 3.85 -10.11 2.36
N GLY A 95 4.31 -8.89 2.09
CA GLY A 95 3.97 -8.15 0.89
C GLY A 95 2.73 -7.28 0.99
N VAL A 96 1.98 -7.36 2.09
CA VAL A 96 0.78 -6.55 2.27
C VAL A 96 1.13 -5.08 2.52
N LEU A 97 0.44 -4.20 1.80
CA LEU A 97 0.48 -2.75 2.01
C LEU A 97 -0.54 -2.36 3.05
N SER A 98 -0.11 -1.62 4.08
CA SER A 98 -0.96 -1.20 5.17
C SER A 98 -0.74 0.27 5.51
N MET A 99 -1.77 0.93 6.02
CA MET A 99 -1.71 2.35 6.37
C MET A 99 -1.00 2.56 7.70
N ALA A 100 0.06 3.37 7.68
CA ALA A 100 0.69 3.85 8.91
C ALA A 100 -0.19 4.94 9.53
N HIS A 101 -0.29 4.95 10.86
CA HIS A 101 -1.01 5.97 11.61
C HIS A 101 -0.57 5.99 13.08
N ARG A 102 -1.00 7.02 13.80
CA ARG A 102 -0.70 7.21 15.22
C ARG A 102 -1.90 6.93 16.13
N GLY A 103 -2.88 6.20 15.64
CA GLY A 103 -4.12 5.86 16.31
C GLY A 103 -5.25 5.77 15.32
N PRO A 104 -6.46 5.38 15.75
CA PRO A 104 -7.60 5.23 14.85
C PRO A 104 -7.89 6.50 14.07
N ASN A 105 -8.14 6.33 12.77
CA ASN A 105 -8.57 7.42 11.88
C ASN A 105 -7.58 8.58 11.74
N THR A 106 -6.28 8.29 11.83
CA THR A 106 -5.21 9.29 11.66
C THR A 106 -4.28 9.01 10.48
N GLY A 107 -4.62 8.03 9.63
CA GLY A 107 -3.85 7.73 8.42
C GLY A 107 -3.88 8.87 7.43
N GLY A 108 -2.84 8.97 6.61
CA GLY A 108 -2.72 10.00 5.57
C GLY A 108 -2.00 9.45 4.34
N SER A 109 -0.71 9.77 4.19
CA SER A 109 0.08 9.31 3.05
C SER A 109 1.04 8.18 3.39
N GLN A 110 1.45 8.03 4.63
CA GLN A 110 2.43 7.03 4.99
C GLN A 110 1.84 5.63 4.97
N PHE A 111 2.61 4.70 4.43
CA PHE A 111 2.24 3.30 4.37
C PHE A 111 3.46 2.43 4.68
N PHE A 112 3.22 1.19 5.02
CA PHE A 112 4.28 0.21 5.17
C PHE A 112 3.95 -1.06 4.40
N ILE A 113 4.99 -1.79 4.03
CA ILE A 113 4.88 -3.10 3.39
C ILE A 113 5.44 -4.13 4.36
N CYS A 114 4.65 -5.15 4.63
CA CYS A 114 4.99 -6.18 5.60
C CYS A 114 6.08 -7.11 5.09
N HIS A 115 7.06 -7.38 5.94
CA HIS A 115 8.19 -8.23 5.62
C HIS A 115 7.91 -9.70 6.02
N ASN A 116 7.37 -9.91 7.20
CA ASN A 116 7.18 -11.24 7.78
C ASN A 116 5.96 -11.26 8.68
N ARG A 117 4.97 -12.12 8.34
CA ARG A 117 3.72 -12.21 9.10
C ARG A 117 3.94 -12.55 10.57
N MET A 118 4.92 -13.36 10.93
CA MET A 118 5.20 -13.67 12.34
C MET A 118 5.37 -12.41 13.18
N ASN A 119 5.95 -11.37 12.58
CA ASN A 119 6.26 -10.12 13.26
C ASN A 119 5.22 -9.03 13.02
N THR A 120 4.28 -9.23 12.08
CA THR A 120 3.27 -8.23 11.70
C THR A 120 1.84 -8.62 12.03
N GLN A 121 1.58 -9.89 12.43
CA GLN A 121 0.22 -10.36 12.70
C GLN A 121 -0.51 -9.57 13.79
N HIS A 122 0.19 -8.99 14.73
CA HIS A 122 -0.39 -8.19 15.81
C HIS A 122 -0.99 -6.86 15.31
N LEU A 123 -0.69 -6.47 14.07
CA LEU A 123 -1.23 -5.28 13.45
C LEU A 123 -2.61 -5.50 12.82
N ASP A 124 -3.04 -6.77 12.71
CA ASP A 124 -4.36 -7.12 12.17
C ASP A 124 -5.46 -6.44 13.00
N GLY A 125 -6.42 -5.81 12.31
CA GLY A 125 -7.50 -5.11 12.98
C GLY A 125 -7.13 -3.72 13.52
N VAL A 126 -5.85 -3.33 13.48
CA VAL A 126 -5.36 -2.03 13.98
C VAL A 126 -5.03 -1.10 12.81
N HIS A 127 -4.34 -1.61 11.79
CA HIS A 127 -3.98 -0.86 10.59
C HIS A 127 -4.74 -1.40 9.38
N THR A 128 -5.14 -0.49 8.47
CA THR A 128 -5.89 -0.86 7.27
C THR A 128 -4.97 -1.46 6.21
N CYS A 129 -5.18 -2.72 5.87
CA CYS A 129 -4.52 -3.37 4.74
C CYS A 129 -5.24 -2.98 3.46
N PHE A 130 -4.52 -2.39 2.49
CA PHE A 130 -5.15 -1.87 1.28
C PHE A 130 -4.57 -2.43 -0.02
N GLY A 131 -3.61 -3.33 0.05
CA GLY A 131 -3.02 -3.96 -1.12
C GLY A 131 -2.04 -5.05 -0.76
N LYS A 132 -1.53 -5.73 -1.80
CA LYS A 132 -0.52 -6.79 -1.63
C LYS A 132 0.38 -6.85 -2.84
N VAL A 133 1.68 -6.91 -2.61
CA VAL A 133 2.67 -7.10 -3.66
C VAL A 133 2.49 -8.48 -4.30
N VAL A 134 2.27 -8.51 -5.60
CA VAL A 134 2.08 -9.73 -6.39
C VAL A 134 3.26 -10.05 -7.30
N GLU A 135 4.10 -9.04 -7.61
CA GLU A 135 5.34 -9.20 -8.36
C GLU A 135 6.43 -8.36 -7.70
N GLY A 136 7.64 -8.90 -7.64
CA GLY A 136 8.78 -8.16 -7.09
C GLY A 136 8.82 -8.14 -5.56
N VAL A 137 8.22 -9.11 -4.90
CA VAL A 137 8.17 -9.16 -3.42
C VAL A 137 9.57 -9.19 -2.79
N ASP A 138 10.56 -9.76 -3.49
CA ASP A 138 11.93 -9.85 -2.98
C ASP A 138 12.63 -8.47 -2.89
N VAL A 139 12.12 -7.46 -3.57
CA VAL A 139 12.63 -6.09 -3.45
C VAL A 139 12.52 -5.58 -2.01
N ILE A 140 11.52 -6.06 -1.26
CA ILE A 140 11.34 -5.69 0.16
C ILE A 140 12.62 -5.96 0.95
N ASP A 141 13.29 -7.09 0.65
CA ASP A 141 14.49 -7.51 1.37
C ASP A 141 15.70 -6.63 1.07
N ASP A 142 15.69 -5.94 -0.06
CA ASP A 142 16.80 -5.10 -0.54
C ASP A 142 16.65 -3.62 -0.14
N ILE A 143 15.47 -3.20 0.29
CA ILE A 143 15.22 -1.82 0.72
C ILE A 143 15.98 -1.52 2.00
N ARG A 144 16.60 -0.34 2.04
CA ARG A 144 17.36 0.17 3.19
C ARG A 144 16.81 1.54 3.60
N PRO A 145 17.02 1.96 4.84
CA PRO A 145 16.56 3.28 5.29
C PRO A 145 17.08 4.38 4.38
N GLY A 146 16.18 5.25 3.93
CA GLY A 146 16.51 6.35 3.03
C GLY A 146 16.46 6.02 1.54
N ASP A 147 16.21 4.77 1.16
CA ASP A 147 16.04 4.43 -0.26
C ASP A 147 14.85 5.18 -0.84
N LEU A 148 15.01 5.66 -2.09
CA LEU A 148 14.00 6.46 -2.76
C LEU A 148 12.87 5.62 -3.34
N ILE A 149 11.65 6.14 -3.16
CA ILE A 149 10.52 5.81 -4.01
C ILE A 149 10.66 6.72 -5.23
N LEU A 150 10.98 6.15 -6.39
CA LEU A 150 11.17 6.93 -7.62
C LEU A 150 9.82 7.43 -8.12
N SER A 151 8.83 6.55 -8.12
CA SER A 151 7.46 6.87 -8.51
C SER A 151 6.50 5.76 -8.05
N ILE A 152 5.22 6.09 -7.97
CA ILE A 152 4.15 5.09 -7.83
C ILE A 152 3.19 5.32 -8.98
N THR A 153 3.07 4.37 -9.88
CA THR A 153 2.21 4.43 -11.05
C THR A 153 1.02 3.50 -10.88
N ILE A 154 -0.18 4.00 -11.13
CA ILE A 154 -1.40 3.21 -11.04
C ILE A 154 -1.74 2.68 -12.42
N VAL A 155 -1.97 1.38 -12.52
CA VAL A 155 -2.36 0.70 -13.76
C VAL A 155 -3.62 -0.12 -13.54
N GLU A 156 -4.42 -0.27 -14.59
CA GLU A 156 -5.62 -1.11 -14.59
C GLU A 156 -5.41 -2.27 -15.55
N GLU A 157 -5.66 -3.47 -15.07
CA GLU A 157 -5.50 -4.70 -15.85
C GLU A 157 -6.66 -5.67 -15.64
#